data_ea6e2c946527bcd6ec8415a019ff90c3
#
_entry.id   ea6e2c946527bcd6ec8415a019ff90c3
#
_cell.length_a   1.000
_cell.length_b   1.000
_cell.length_c   1.000
_cell.angle_alpha   90.00
_cell.angle_beta   90.00
_cell.angle_gamma   90.00
#
_symmetry.space_group_name_H-M   'P 1'
#
loop_
_entity.id
_entity.type
_entity.pdbx_description
1 polymer ?
#
loop_
_entity_poly.entity_id
_entity_poly.type
_entity_poly.pdbx_seq_one_letter_code
_entity_poly.pdbx_strand_id
1 'polypeptide(L)'
;MASDHLAVLFADVCDSTTIYEAIGDSRALELITELLGRLQEKVNANAGSVIKTVGDGLVCQFKDADAAFHAACSMQEAAVALSEGAEPRLSIKVGFNWGAVVTEAGDVFGDTMNVCARLVSVAGPEQVLTTQEAVDALSESLHSRCRQLYPMKVRGRVGDVNVCDVLWRSDDPDVTEAHNRDELVGAREAALKVTYGGESIVLQPGESISIGRDKDNDIVVNTTHASRVHARIYGRGAHFVIADQSSNGTFVLIDGSTRELQLRREEAMLGERGYIGLGDSAASHGDHVVRYSLEGRKG
;
A
#
# COMPACT_ATOMS: atom_id res chain seq x y z
N MET A 1 -21.15 -17.76 -20.62
CA MET A 1 -20.36 -16.55 -20.85
C MET A 1 -18.90 -16.97 -20.81
N ALA A 2 -18.11 -16.58 -21.82
CA ALA A 2 -16.67 -16.84 -21.79
C ALA A 2 -16.06 -15.92 -20.72
N SER A 3 -15.23 -16.48 -19.84
CA SER A 3 -14.43 -15.66 -18.92
C SER A 3 -13.13 -15.34 -19.65
N ASP A 4 -12.89 -14.06 -19.89
CA ASP A 4 -11.62 -13.59 -20.41
C ASP A 4 -10.65 -13.40 -19.24
N HIS A 5 -9.34 -13.54 -19.49
CA HIS A 5 -8.31 -13.14 -18.54
C HIS A 5 -7.79 -11.78 -18.96
N LEU A 6 -7.88 -10.81 -18.05
CA LEU A 6 -7.39 -9.45 -18.26
C LEU A 6 -6.62 -8.98 -17.03
N ALA A 7 -5.70 -8.05 -17.25
CA ALA A 7 -5.20 -7.23 -16.17
C ALA A 7 -6.13 -6.02 -16.00
N VAL A 8 -6.57 -5.80 -14.77
CA VAL A 8 -7.36 -4.64 -14.37
C VAL A 8 -6.49 -3.75 -13.51
N LEU A 9 -6.53 -2.44 -13.78
CA LEU A 9 -5.77 -1.44 -13.07
C LEU A 9 -6.70 -0.33 -12.58
N PHE A 10 -6.56 0.03 -11.31
CA PHE A 10 -7.15 1.22 -10.70
C PHE A 10 -6.04 2.20 -10.36
N ALA A 11 -6.23 3.46 -10.71
CA ALA A 11 -5.39 4.57 -10.28
C ALA A 11 -6.27 5.63 -9.63
N ASP A 12 -5.84 6.21 -8.54
CA ASP A 12 -6.61 7.16 -7.73
C ASP A 12 -5.72 8.30 -7.26
N VAL A 13 -6.21 9.53 -7.27
CA VAL A 13 -5.48 10.71 -6.79
C VAL A 13 -5.49 10.72 -5.27
N CYS A 14 -4.32 10.93 -4.66
CA CYS A 14 -4.21 11.01 -3.22
C CYS A 14 -4.69 12.37 -2.72
N ASP A 15 -5.44 12.36 -1.60
CA ASP A 15 -5.84 13.54 -0.85
C ASP A 15 -6.46 14.68 -1.69
N SER A 16 -7.23 14.32 -2.74
CA SER A 16 -7.86 15.28 -3.66
C SER A 16 -8.69 16.33 -2.92
N THR A 17 -9.41 15.98 -1.86
CA THR A 17 -10.15 16.94 -1.02
C THR A 17 -9.25 18.03 -0.47
N THR A 18 -8.05 17.68 0.02
CA THR A 18 -7.07 18.65 0.52
C THR A 18 -6.56 19.56 -0.60
N ILE A 19 -6.44 19.05 -1.83
CA ILE A 19 -6.06 19.85 -2.99
C ILE A 19 -7.15 20.92 -3.28
N TYR A 20 -8.44 20.51 -3.28
CA TYR A 20 -9.57 21.43 -3.47
C TYR A 20 -9.58 22.52 -2.38
N GLU A 21 -9.33 22.16 -1.12
CA GLU A 21 -9.26 23.11 -0.01
C GLU A 21 -8.08 24.10 -0.15
N ALA A 22 -6.93 23.62 -0.64
CA ALA A 22 -5.70 24.43 -0.71
C ALA A 22 -5.72 25.45 -1.84
N ILE A 23 -6.22 25.09 -3.06
CA ILE A 23 -6.11 25.93 -4.25
C ILE A 23 -7.46 26.33 -4.87
N GLY A 24 -8.57 25.90 -4.27
CA GLY A 24 -9.94 26.18 -4.70
C GLY A 24 -10.43 25.29 -5.85
N ASP A 25 -11.74 25.15 -5.97
CA ASP A 25 -12.40 24.15 -6.82
C ASP A 25 -12.00 24.23 -8.30
N SER A 26 -11.97 25.42 -8.89
CA SER A 26 -11.68 25.58 -10.31
C SER A 26 -10.25 25.14 -10.66
N ARG A 27 -9.28 25.56 -9.86
CA ARG A 27 -7.87 25.25 -10.10
C ARG A 27 -7.55 23.79 -9.81
N ALA A 28 -8.14 23.22 -8.75
CA ALA A 28 -8.01 21.82 -8.41
C ALA A 28 -8.61 20.93 -9.53
N LEU A 29 -9.80 21.28 -10.04
CA LEU A 29 -10.43 20.57 -11.15
C LEU A 29 -9.57 20.59 -12.42
N GLU A 30 -9.00 21.75 -12.79
CA GLU A 30 -8.10 21.85 -13.95
C GLU A 30 -6.88 20.94 -13.77
N LEU A 31 -6.24 20.99 -12.61
CA LEU A 31 -5.03 20.23 -12.32
C LEU A 31 -5.27 18.71 -12.29
N ILE A 32 -6.37 18.27 -11.65
CA ILE A 32 -6.77 16.85 -11.61
C ILE A 32 -7.15 16.38 -13.01
N THR A 33 -7.85 17.19 -13.80
CA THR A 33 -8.22 16.86 -15.18
C THR A 33 -6.99 16.71 -16.06
N GLU A 34 -5.99 17.60 -15.92
CA GLU A 34 -4.71 17.48 -16.62
C GLU A 34 -3.99 16.19 -16.24
N LEU A 35 -3.91 15.88 -14.93
CA LEU A 35 -3.31 14.64 -14.46
C LEU A 35 -3.99 13.42 -15.07
N LEU A 36 -5.33 13.31 -14.95
CA LEU A 36 -6.08 12.18 -15.50
C LEU A 36 -5.88 12.02 -17.01
N GLY A 37 -5.79 13.13 -17.75
CA GLY A 37 -5.46 13.13 -19.18
C GLY A 37 -4.09 12.49 -19.45
N ARG A 38 -3.06 12.89 -18.70
CA ARG A 38 -1.70 12.30 -18.80
C ARG A 38 -1.70 10.82 -18.44
N LEU A 39 -2.42 10.43 -17.38
CA LEU A 39 -2.54 9.01 -17.00
C LEU A 39 -3.20 8.18 -18.10
N GLN A 40 -4.25 8.70 -18.73
CA GLN A 40 -4.92 8.04 -19.86
C GLN A 40 -3.99 7.87 -21.07
N GLU A 41 -3.13 8.84 -21.35
CA GLU A 41 -2.09 8.71 -22.39
C GLU A 41 -1.15 7.55 -22.10
N LYS A 42 -0.75 7.36 -20.81
CA LYS A 42 0.10 6.24 -20.40
C LYS A 42 -0.59 4.89 -20.53
N VAL A 43 -1.89 4.82 -20.22
CA VAL A 43 -2.72 3.62 -20.44
C VAL A 43 -2.72 3.25 -21.92
N ASN A 44 -3.00 4.22 -22.81
CA ASN A 44 -3.06 4.00 -24.26
C ASN A 44 -1.69 3.61 -24.85
N ALA A 45 -0.60 4.25 -24.38
CA ALA A 45 0.76 3.96 -24.81
C ALA A 45 1.20 2.52 -24.48
N ASN A 46 0.62 1.93 -23.42
CA ASN A 46 0.85 0.54 -23.01
C ASN A 46 -0.27 -0.42 -23.48
N ALA A 47 -0.90 -0.13 -24.61
CA ALA A 47 -1.94 -0.96 -25.23
C ALA A 47 -3.14 -1.28 -24.31
N GLY A 48 -3.39 -0.46 -23.30
CA GLY A 48 -4.53 -0.53 -22.42
C GLY A 48 -5.70 0.31 -22.91
N SER A 49 -6.83 0.22 -22.24
CA SER A 49 -7.98 1.09 -22.44
C SER A 49 -8.61 1.49 -21.10
N VAL A 50 -9.07 2.73 -21.00
CA VAL A 50 -9.85 3.20 -19.86
C VAL A 50 -11.28 2.66 -20.00
N ILE A 51 -11.73 1.91 -18.98
CA ILE A 51 -13.10 1.40 -18.88
C ILE A 51 -14.03 2.54 -18.44
N LYS A 52 -13.65 3.21 -17.36
CA LYS A 52 -14.41 4.32 -16.77
C LYS A 52 -13.56 5.18 -15.86
N THR A 53 -14.03 6.41 -15.64
CA THR A 53 -13.53 7.30 -14.58
C THR A 53 -14.46 7.19 -13.37
N VAL A 54 -13.92 7.10 -12.17
CA VAL A 54 -14.66 7.03 -10.90
C VAL A 54 -14.12 8.13 -9.99
N GLY A 55 -14.88 9.22 -9.85
CA GLY A 55 -14.38 10.40 -9.14
C GLY A 55 -13.12 10.97 -9.78
N ASP A 56 -12.04 11.00 -9.02
CA ASP A 56 -10.70 11.42 -9.42
C ASP A 56 -9.77 10.23 -9.75
N GLY A 57 -10.34 9.05 -10.05
CA GLY A 57 -9.62 7.85 -10.40
C GLY A 57 -9.98 7.28 -11.77
N LEU A 58 -9.11 6.43 -12.30
CA LEU A 58 -9.26 5.69 -13.54
C LEU A 58 -9.38 4.20 -13.28
N VAL A 59 -10.28 3.55 -14.00
CA VAL A 59 -10.40 2.09 -14.09
C VAL A 59 -10.01 1.68 -15.50
N CYS A 60 -8.98 0.85 -15.62
CA CYS A 60 -8.37 0.49 -16.89
C CYS A 60 -8.28 -1.02 -17.05
N GLN A 61 -8.17 -1.48 -18.29
CA GLN A 61 -7.93 -2.88 -18.62
C GLN A 61 -6.80 -3.05 -19.63
N PHE A 62 -6.11 -4.20 -19.55
CA PHE A 62 -5.00 -4.59 -20.41
C PHE A 62 -5.14 -6.07 -20.75
N LYS A 63 -4.58 -6.45 -21.91
CA LYS A 63 -4.63 -7.85 -22.38
C LYS A 63 -3.67 -8.77 -21.64
N ASP A 64 -2.62 -8.24 -21.02
CA ASP A 64 -1.61 -9.00 -20.27
C ASP A 64 -1.14 -8.22 -19.05
N ALA A 65 -0.47 -8.91 -18.15
CA ALA A 65 0.02 -8.34 -16.89
C ALA A 65 1.21 -7.39 -17.11
N ASP A 66 2.08 -7.65 -18.09
CA ASP A 66 3.23 -6.80 -18.39
C ASP A 66 2.79 -5.41 -18.85
N ALA A 67 1.77 -5.33 -19.70
CA ALA A 67 1.21 -4.06 -20.15
C ALA A 67 0.66 -3.23 -18.97
N ALA A 68 -0.04 -3.86 -18.02
CA ALA A 68 -0.54 -3.21 -16.82
C ALA A 68 0.60 -2.75 -15.91
N PHE A 69 1.65 -3.57 -15.74
CA PHE A 69 2.86 -3.23 -14.99
C PHE A 69 3.53 -1.97 -15.57
N HIS A 70 3.80 -1.95 -16.88
CA HIS A 70 4.44 -0.82 -17.53
C HIS A 70 3.57 0.44 -17.51
N ALA A 71 2.25 0.29 -17.67
CA ALA A 71 1.33 1.40 -17.52
C ALA A 71 1.37 1.98 -16.10
N ALA A 72 1.31 1.14 -15.06
CA ALA A 72 1.37 1.56 -13.66
C ALA A 72 2.65 2.36 -13.36
N CYS A 73 3.82 1.87 -13.80
CA CYS A 73 5.09 2.58 -13.67
C CYS A 73 5.07 3.94 -14.37
N SER A 74 4.65 3.96 -15.65
CA SER A 74 4.60 5.18 -16.46
C SER A 74 3.59 6.21 -15.92
N MET A 75 2.51 5.75 -15.28
CA MET A 75 1.54 6.63 -14.62
C MET A 75 2.15 7.31 -13.39
N GLN A 76 2.90 6.59 -12.57
CA GLN A 76 3.63 7.18 -11.43
C GLN A 76 4.65 8.20 -11.89
N GLU A 77 5.46 7.88 -12.90
CA GLU A 77 6.42 8.81 -13.49
C GLU A 77 5.75 10.09 -14.01
N ALA A 78 4.60 9.96 -14.69
CA ALA A 78 3.85 11.10 -15.19
C ALA A 78 3.27 11.98 -14.07
N ALA A 79 2.80 11.38 -12.97
CA ALA A 79 2.29 12.11 -11.81
C ALA A 79 3.41 12.88 -11.10
N VAL A 80 4.57 12.25 -10.90
CA VAL A 80 5.75 12.91 -10.32
C VAL A 80 6.21 14.06 -11.19
N ALA A 81 6.36 13.86 -12.51
CA ALA A 81 6.78 14.91 -13.44
C ALA A 81 5.81 16.11 -13.48
N LEU A 82 4.50 15.88 -13.36
CA LEU A 82 3.52 16.96 -13.27
C LEU A 82 3.60 17.73 -11.95
N SER A 83 4.05 17.05 -10.89
CA SER A 83 4.16 17.63 -9.53
C SER A 83 5.46 18.36 -9.28
N GLU A 84 6.46 18.26 -10.17
CA GLU A 84 7.72 18.96 -10.02
C GLU A 84 7.54 20.48 -10.04
N GLY A 85 7.83 21.11 -8.88
CA GLY A 85 7.67 22.54 -8.69
C GLY A 85 6.24 23.04 -8.51
N ALA A 86 5.27 22.13 -8.40
CA ALA A 86 3.87 22.47 -8.10
C ALA A 86 3.55 22.41 -6.62
N GLU A 87 2.75 23.35 -6.13
CA GLU A 87 2.09 23.31 -4.82
C GLU A 87 0.58 23.50 -5.01
N PRO A 88 -0.27 22.58 -4.48
CA PRO A 88 0.08 21.36 -3.74
C PRO A 88 0.69 20.28 -4.65
N ARG A 89 1.51 19.41 -4.04
CA ARG A 89 2.10 18.25 -4.74
C ARG A 89 1.02 17.22 -5.02
N LEU A 90 0.94 16.78 -6.27
CA LEU A 90 0.06 15.69 -6.67
C LEU A 90 0.78 14.34 -6.48
N SER A 91 0.03 13.37 -6.02
CA SER A 91 0.45 11.97 -6.03
C SER A 91 -0.71 11.06 -6.37
N ILE A 92 -0.41 9.90 -6.90
CA ILE A 92 -1.38 8.84 -7.18
C ILE A 92 -1.01 7.56 -6.46
N LYS A 93 -2.01 6.75 -6.23
CA LYS A 93 -1.87 5.36 -5.80
C LYS A 93 -2.45 4.46 -6.88
N VAL A 94 -1.78 3.36 -7.15
CA VAL A 94 -2.15 2.44 -8.23
C VAL A 94 -2.26 1.02 -7.67
N GLY A 95 -3.29 0.31 -8.11
CA GLY A 95 -3.43 -1.12 -7.84
C GLY A 95 -3.78 -1.85 -9.11
N PHE A 96 -3.10 -2.96 -9.44
CA PHE A 96 -3.51 -3.80 -10.56
C PHE A 96 -3.51 -5.28 -10.19
N ASN A 97 -4.36 -6.04 -10.88
CA ASN A 97 -4.47 -7.48 -10.69
C ASN A 97 -4.74 -8.16 -12.03
N TRP A 98 -4.25 -9.39 -12.16
CA TRP A 98 -4.47 -10.25 -13.32
C TRP A 98 -5.42 -11.40 -12.96
N GLY A 99 -6.40 -11.69 -13.79
CA GLY A 99 -7.28 -12.82 -13.55
C GLY A 99 -8.52 -12.88 -14.44
N ALA A 100 -9.38 -13.81 -14.13
CA ALA A 100 -10.63 -14.01 -14.84
C ALA A 100 -11.61 -12.86 -14.60
N VAL A 101 -12.24 -12.39 -15.67
CA VAL A 101 -13.24 -11.32 -15.67
C VAL A 101 -14.44 -11.70 -16.52
N VAL A 102 -15.55 -11.04 -16.27
CA VAL A 102 -16.74 -11.09 -17.12
C VAL A 102 -16.92 -9.70 -17.74
N THR A 103 -16.95 -9.64 -19.07
CA THR A 103 -17.19 -8.40 -19.80
C THR A 103 -18.64 -8.32 -20.23
N GLU A 104 -19.35 -7.26 -19.85
CA GLU A 104 -20.75 -7.03 -20.23
C GLU A 104 -20.96 -5.54 -20.53
N ALA A 105 -21.55 -5.24 -21.69
CA ALA A 105 -21.88 -3.88 -22.15
C ALA A 105 -20.70 -2.87 -22.06
N GLY A 106 -19.47 -3.34 -22.23
CA GLY A 106 -18.26 -2.50 -22.17
C GLY A 106 -17.71 -2.25 -20.76
N ASP A 107 -18.36 -2.80 -19.73
CA ASP A 107 -17.84 -2.81 -18.35
C ASP A 107 -17.27 -4.20 -17.99
N VAL A 108 -16.44 -4.24 -16.96
CA VAL A 108 -15.71 -5.44 -16.51
C VAL A 108 -16.14 -5.77 -15.08
N PHE A 109 -16.43 -7.04 -14.83
CA PHE A 109 -16.91 -7.55 -13.55
C PHE A 109 -16.10 -8.77 -13.11
N GLY A 110 -16.10 -9.06 -11.83
CA GLY A 110 -15.50 -10.28 -11.27
C GLY A 110 -14.62 -10.02 -10.05
N ASP A 111 -14.06 -11.10 -9.52
CA ASP A 111 -13.20 -11.07 -8.34
C ASP A 111 -11.92 -10.24 -8.59
N THR A 112 -11.38 -10.31 -9.81
CA THR A 112 -10.23 -9.52 -10.26
C THR A 112 -10.43 -8.01 -10.02
N MET A 113 -11.64 -7.49 -10.30
CA MET A 113 -12.02 -6.11 -10.04
C MET A 113 -12.06 -5.78 -8.55
N ASN A 114 -12.63 -6.67 -7.73
CA ASN A 114 -12.75 -6.48 -6.29
C ASN A 114 -11.37 -6.46 -5.61
N VAL A 115 -10.48 -7.36 -6.02
CA VAL A 115 -9.09 -7.40 -5.56
C VAL A 115 -8.39 -6.10 -5.94
N CYS A 116 -8.49 -5.66 -7.20
CA CYS A 116 -7.87 -4.43 -7.70
C CYS A 116 -8.36 -3.18 -6.94
N ALA A 117 -9.68 -3.04 -6.73
CA ALA A 117 -10.26 -1.97 -5.92
C ALA A 117 -9.74 -1.99 -4.48
N ARG A 118 -9.52 -3.18 -3.92
CA ARG A 118 -8.96 -3.31 -2.57
C ARG A 118 -7.49 -2.93 -2.51
N LEU A 119 -6.69 -3.32 -3.52
CA LEU A 119 -5.28 -2.94 -3.62
C LEU A 119 -5.14 -1.41 -3.61
N VAL A 120 -5.85 -0.70 -4.49
CA VAL A 120 -5.75 0.76 -4.54
C VAL A 120 -6.25 1.42 -3.26
N SER A 121 -7.23 0.82 -2.57
CA SER A 121 -7.74 1.37 -1.30
C SER A 121 -6.75 1.29 -0.14
N VAL A 122 -5.75 0.39 -0.21
CA VAL A 122 -4.71 0.20 0.82
C VAL A 122 -3.33 0.69 0.38
N ALA A 123 -3.18 1.04 -0.89
CA ALA A 123 -1.97 1.66 -1.40
C ALA A 123 -1.78 3.07 -0.83
N GLY A 124 -0.54 3.40 -0.50
CA GLY A 124 -0.10 4.74 -0.11
C GLY A 124 0.18 5.65 -1.31
N PRO A 125 0.45 6.94 -1.07
CA PRO A 125 0.92 7.85 -2.11
C PRO A 125 2.16 7.32 -2.83
N GLU A 126 2.20 7.48 -4.15
CA GLU A 126 3.29 7.03 -5.02
C GLU A 126 3.55 5.50 -4.97
N GLN A 127 2.61 4.72 -4.47
CA GLN A 127 2.72 3.27 -4.37
C GLN A 127 1.96 2.57 -5.51
N VAL A 128 2.54 1.46 -5.99
CA VAL A 128 1.90 0.54 -6.94
C VAL A 128 1.81 -0.83 -6.28
N LEU A 129 0.59 -1.30 -6.03
CA LEU A 129 0.34 -2.61 -5.45
C LEU A 129 -0.21 -3.59 -6.49
N THR A 130 0.20 -4.84 -6.36
CA THR A 130 -0.32 -5.95 -7.16
C THR A 130 -0.45 -7.21 -6.31
N THR A 131 -0.79 -8.34 -6.92
CA THR A 131 -0.89 -9.64 -6.25
C THR A 131 0.21 -10.57 -6.71
N GLN A 132 0.50 -11.62 -5.92
CA GLN A 132 1.43 -12.67 -6.33
C GLN A 132 0.94 -13.37 -7.61
N GLU A 133 -0.38 -13.58 -7.76
CA GLU A 133 -0.95 -14.16 -8.99
C GLU A 133 -0.67 -13.30 -10.23
N ALA A 134 -0.70 -11.97 -10.07
CA ALA A 134 -0.32 -11.07 -11.16
C ALA A 134 1.19 -11.08 -11.42
N VAL A 135 2.02 -11.15 -10.37
CA VAL A 135 3.48 -11.30 -10.51
C VAL A 135 3.84 -12.59 -11.24
N ASP A 136 3.20 -13.70 -10.91
CA ASP A 136 3.42 -14.99 -11.57
C ASP A 136 3.03 -14.98 -13.07
N ALA A 137 2.17 -14.04 -13.47
CA ALA A 137 1.76 -13.83 -14.87
C ALA A 137 2.67 -12.81 -15.62
N LEU A 138 3.57 -12.11 -14.93
CA LEU A 138 4.55 -11.22 -15.54
C LEU A 138 5.67 -12.01 -16.24
N SER A 139 6.32 -11.36 -17.20
CA SER A 139 7.60 -11.81 -17.72
C SER A 139 8.65 -11.92 -16.61
N GLU A 140 9.50 -12.94 -16.64
CA GLU A 140 10.51 -13.24 -15.61
C GLU A 140 11.43 -12.03 -15.30
N SER A 141 11.74 -11.23 -16.31
CA SER A 141 12.56 -10.03 -16.16
C SER A 141 11.93 -8.95 -15.26
N LEU A 142 10.62 -9.00 -15.03
CA LEU A 142 9.90 -8.04 -14.19
C LEU A 142 9.72 -8.52 -12.74
N HIS A 143 9.95 -9.80 -12.47
CA HIS A 143 9.78 -10.36 -11.12
C HIS A 143 10.67 -9.69 -10.08
N SER A 144 11.92 -9.33 -10.45
CA SER A 144 12.86 -8.64 -9.55
C SER A 144 12.40 -7.23 -9.15
N ARG A 145 11.46 -6.66 -9.90
CA ARG A 145 10.83 -5.37 -9.59
C ARG A 145 9.55 -5.50 -8.77
N CYS A 146 9.20 -6.69 -8.34
CA CYS A 146 8.04 -6.96 -7.51
C CYS A 146 8.50 -7.54 -6.18
N ARG A 147 8.10 -6.90 -5.07
CA ARG A 147 8.44 -7.31 -3.72
C ARG A 147 7.19 -7.77 -2.98
N GLN A 148 7.17 -9.00 -2.50
CA GLN A 148 6.08 -9.50 -1.66
C GLN A 148 6.02 -8.70 -0.35
N LEU A 149 4.81 -8.30 0.04
CA LEU A 149 4.55 -7.55 1.27
C LEU A 149 3.86 -8.45 2.32
N TYR A 150 2.55 -8.62 2.21
CA TYR A 150 1.73 -9.30 3.21
C TYR A 150 0.50 -9.96 2.58
N PRO A 151 -0.09 -10.97 3.23
CA PRO A 151 -1.39 -11.50 2.85
C PRO A 151 -2.51 -10.53 3.27
N MET A 152 -3.49 -10.31 2.40
CA MET A 152 -4.61 -9.40 2.60
C MET A 152 -5.95 -10.14 2.40
N LYS A 153 -6.89 -9.95 3.33
CA LYS A 153 -8.25 -10.45 3.18
C LYS A 153 -9.05 -9.54 2.23
N VAL A 154 -9.67 -10.16 1.24
CA VAL A 154 -10.60 -9.47 0.33
C VAL A 154 -12.02 -9.98 0.61
N ARG A 155 -12.94 -9.04 0.83
CA ARG A 155 -14.34 -9.38 1.16
C ARG A 155 -14.99 -10.20 0.05
N GLY A 156 -15.55 -11.36 0.40
CA GLY A 156 -16.23 -12.25 -0.54
C GLY A 156 -15.31 -13.28 -1.21
N ARG A 157 -14.00 -13.23 -0.97
CA ARG A 157 -13.05 -14.24 -1.44
C ARG A 157 -12.73 -15.25 -0.34
N VAL A 158 -12.56 -16.52 -0.71
CA VAL A 158 -12.04 -17.56 0.17
C VAL A 158 -10.52 -17.56 0.06
N GLY A 159 -9.84 -17.35 1.19
CA GLY A 159 -8.38 -17.26 1.28
C GLY A 159 -7.85 -15.84 1.17
N ASP A 160 -6.58 -15.67 1.58
CA ASP A 160 -5.87 -14.41 1.54
C ASP A 160 -5.24 -14.17 0.17
N VAL A 161 -5.09 -12.90 -0.20
CA VAL A 161 -4.38 -12.46 -1.40
C VAL A 161 -2.99 -11.98 -0.97
N ASN A 162 -1.94 -12.57 -1.50
CA ASN A 162 -0.57 -12.11 -1.25
C ASN A 162 -0.34 -10.81 -2.03
N VAL A 163 -0.17 -9.71 -1.31
CA VAL A 163 0.07 -8.38 -1.87
C VAL A 163 1.56 -8.22 -2.17
N CYS A 164 1.85 -7.65 -3.34
CA CYS A 164 3.19 -7.30 -3.77
C CYS A 164 3.27 -5.80 -4.09
N ASP A 165 4.41 -5.20 -3.81
CA ASP A 165 4.76 -3.83 -4.14
C ASP A 165 5.59 -3.82 -5.43
N VAL A 166 5.30 -2.90 -6.34
CA VAL A 166 6.07 -2.72 -7.58
C VAL A 166 7.07 -1.59 -7.39
N LEU A 167 8.34 -1.92 -7.52
CA LEU A 167 9.46 -0.97 -7.48
C LEU A 167 9.52 -0.24 -8.83
N TRP A 168 8.74 0.83 -8.96
CA TRP A 168 8.58 1.54 -10.23
C TRP A 168 9.69 2.56 -10.53
N ARG A 169 10.43 3.04 -9.51
CA ARG A 169 11.58 3.91 -9.68
C ARG A 169 12.81 3.11 -10.10
N SER A 170 13.49 3.56 -11.16
CA SER A 170 14.72 2.92 -11.65
C SER A 170 15.91 3.06 -10.70
N ASP A 171 15.91 4.11 -9.88
CA ASP A 171 16.98 4.45 -8.94
C ASP A 171 16.66 4.00 -7.50
N ASP A 172 15.64 3.16 -7.30
CA ASP A 172 15.32 2.65 -5.98
C ASP A 172 16.45 1.69 -5.53
N PRO A 173 17.16 2.00 -4.43
CA PRO A 173 18.26 1.16 -3.95
C PRO A 173 17.81 -0.27 -3.64
N ASP A 174 16.52 -0.49 -3.37
CA ASP A 174 15.95 -1.81 -3.15
C ASP A 174 15.92 -2.68 -4.44
N VAL A 175 16.04 -2.09 -5.65
CA VAL A 175 16.16 -2.85 -6.91
C VAL A 175 17.54 -3.49 -7.05
N THR A 176 18.57 -2.83 -6.53
CA THR A 176 19.97 -3.32 -6.61
C THR A 176 20.19 -4.49 -5.63
N GLU A 177 19.45 -4.55 -4.52
CA GLU A 177 19.56 -5.65 -3.53
C GLU A 177 18.88 -6.94 -3.99
N ALA A 178 17.90 -6.88 -4.92
CA ALA A 178 17.24 -8.07 -5.45
C ALA A 178 18.18 -9.00 -6.24
N HIS A 179 19.32 -8.49 -6.73
CA HIS A 179 20.34 -9.27 -7.44
C HIS A 179 21.35 -9.99 -6.53
N ASN A 180 21.39 -9.67 -5.23
CA ASN A 180 22.34 -10.24 -4.27
C ASN A 180 21.71 -11.21 -3.27
N ARG A 181 20.62 -11.91 -3.64
CA ARG A 181 19.98 -12.88 -2.73
C ARG A 181 20.88 -14.07 -2.33
N ASP A 182 21.97 -14.33 -3.07
CA ASP A 182 22.89 -15.45 -2.74
C ASP A 182 24.00 -15.07 -1.74
N GLU A 183 24.19 -13.79 -1.39
CA GLU A 183 25.24 -13.36 -0.43
C GLU A 183 24.73 -13.01 0.98
N LEU A 184 23.41 -12.98 1.22
CA LEU A 184 22.83 -12.65 2.53
C LEU A 184 22.54 -13.88 3.43
N VAL A 185 23.27 -14.98 3.25
CA VAL A 185 23.29 -16.08 4.21
C VAL A 185 24.13 -15.71 5.44
N GLY A 186 23.77 -14.63 6.11
CA GLY A 186 24.48 -14.17 7.31
C GLY A 186 23.80 -13.09 8.14
N ALA A 187 22.82 -12.38 7.60
CA ALA A 187 22.05 -11.43 8.38
C ALA A 187 20.97 -12.20 9.17
N ARG A 188 21.17 -12.36 10.47
CA ARG A 188 20.15 -12.90 11.37
C ARG A 188 18.89 -12.05 11.24
N GLU A 189 17.82 -12.66 10.77
CA GLU A 189 16.50 -12.06 10.65
C GLU A 189 16.07 -11.54 12.03
N ALA A 190 15.96 -10.22 12.18
CA ALA A 190 15.41 -9.63 13.38
C ALA A 190 13.89 -9.86 13.35
N ALA A 191 13.33 -10.35 14.44
CA ALA A 191 11.87 -10.46 14.62
C ALA A 191 11.37 -9.24 15.39
N LEU A 192 10.12 -8.82 15.14
CA LEU A 192 9.47 -7.76 15.90
C LEU A 192 8.53 -8.38 16.94
N LYS A 193 8.80 -8.13 18.20
CA LYS A 193 7.86 -8.45 19.28
C LYS A 193 6.93 -7.27 19.52
N VAL A 194 5.64 -7.52 19.43
CA VAL A 194 4.59 -6.54 19.72
C VAL A 194 3.80 -7.02 20.94
N THR A 195 3.63 -6.16 21.92
CA THR A 195 3.04 -6.51 23.23
C THR A 195 1.89 -5.57 23.56
N TYR A 196 0.74 -6.12 23.96
CA TYR A 196 -0.42 -5.39 24.46
C TYR A 196 -1.16 -6.20 25.52
N GLY A 197 -1.57 -5.57 26.63
CA GLY A 197 -2.39 -6.23 27.67
C GLY A 197 -1.72 -7.45 28.33
N GLY A 198 -0.39 -7.56 28.26
CA GLY A 198 0.35 -8.73 28.77
C GLY A 198 0.54 -9.85 27.75
N GLU A 199 -0.14 -9.81 26.62
CA GLU A 199 0.05 -10.74 25.50
C GLU A 199 1.09 -10.21 24.53
N SER A 200 1.84 -11.11 23.86
CA SER A 200 2.87 -10.75 22.88
C SER A 200 2.74 -11.59 21.63
N ILE A 201 2.88 -10.94 20.49
CA ILE A 201 3.02 -11.58 19.18
C ILE A 201 4.42 -11.29 18.68
N VAL A 202 5.09 -12.31 18.15
CA VAL A 202 6.40 -12.16 17.50
C VAL A 202 6.18 -12.27 16.00
N LEU A 203 6.50 -11.19 15.28
CA LEU A 203 6.34 -11.05 13.84
C LEU A 203 7.68 -11.35 13.17
N GLN A 204 7.67 -12.28 12.22
CA GLN A 204 8.84 -12.56 11.39
C GLN A 204 8.86 -11.65 10.16
N PRO A 205 10.02 -11.43 9.51
CA PRO A 205 10.08 -10.78 8.22
C PRO A 205 9.12 -11.41 7.21
N GLY A 206 8.34 -10.56 6.52
CA GLY A 206 7.31 -11.03 5.57
C GLY A 206 5.93 -11.33 6.18
N GLU A 207 5.81 -11.34 7.50
CA GLU A 207 4.51 -11.47 8.17
C GLU A 207 3.86 -10.10 8.42
N SER A 208 2.57 -10.11 8.73
CA SER A 208 1.83 -8.91 9.10
C SER A 208 0.82 -9.17 10.21
N ILE A 209 0.57 -8.16 11.05
CA ILE A 209 -0.49 -8.16 12.04
C ILE A 209 -1.37 -6.94 11.92
N SER A 210 -2.64 -7.10 12.23
CA SER A 210 -3.64 -6.04 12.33
C SER A 210 -3.85 -5.64 13.78
N ILE A 211 -4.06 -4.34 14.02
CA ILE A 211 -4.31 -3.78 15.35
C ILE A 211 -5.56 -2.92 15.28
N GLY A 212 -6.48 -3.10 16.23
CA GLY A 212 -7.69 -2.30 16.29
C GLY A 212 -8.64 -2.78 17.38
N ARG A 213 -9.82 -2.12 17.50
CA ARG A 213 -10.80 -2.47 18.53
C ARG A 213 -11.73 -3.62 18.17
N ASP A 214 -11.77 -4.03 16.88
CA ASP A 214 -12.57 -5.18 16.47
C ASP A 214 -11.87 -6.46 16.90
N LYS A 215 -12.65 -7.43 17.38
CA LYS A 215 -12.15 -8.75 17.82
C LYS A 215 -11.52 -9.59 16.71
N ASP A 216 -11.71 -9.20 15.45
CA ASP A 216 -11.12 -9.87 14.30
C ASP A 216 -9.68 -9.40 14.00
N ASN A 217 -9.12 -8.46 14.79
CA ASN A 217 -7.72 -8.08 14.71
C ASN A 217 -6.82 -9.08 15.45
N ASP A 218 -5.56 -9.15 15.04
CA ASP A 218 -4.55 -9.96 15.72
C ASP A 218 -4.20 -9.40 17.11
N ILE A 219 -4.24 -8.05 17.25
CA ILE A 219 -4.15 -7.35 18.54
C ILE A 219 -5.42 -6.52 18.73
N VAL A 220 -6.20 -6.92 19.71
CA VAL A 220 -7.45 -6.22 20.05
C VAL A 220 -7.19 -5.20 21.14
N VAL A 221 -7.27 -3.91 20.79
CA VAL A 221 -7.08 -2.80 21.73
C VAL A 221 -8.41 -2.25 22.19
N ASN A 222 -8.70 -2.42 23.46
CA ASN A 222 -10.00 -2.03 24.05
C ASN A 222 -10.03 -0.55 24.43
N THR A 223 -10.07 0.35 23.42
CA THR A 223 -10.23 1.78 23.60
C THR A 223 -11.23 2.35 22.61
N THR A 224 -11.98 3.37 23.03
CA THR A 224 -12.97 4.06 22.19
C THR A 224 -12.30 4.91 21.10
N HIS A 225 -11.02 5.28 21.27
CA HIS A 225 -10.27 6.08 20.31
C HIS A 225 -9.74 5.25 19.14
N ALA A 226 -9.61 3.93 19.31
CA ALA A 226 -9.18 3.05 18.23
C ALA A 226 -10.30 2.79 17.22
N SER A 227 -9.97 2.80 15.94
CA SER A 227 -10.84 2.33 14.86
C SER A 227 -11.01 0.80 14.92
N ARG A 228 -12.03 0.24 14.25
CA ARG A 228 -12.26 -1.21 14.18
C ARG A 228 -11.03 -1.94 13.68
N VAL A 229 -10.50 -1.56 12.51
CA VAL A 229 -9.14 -1.83 12.05
C VAL A 229 -8.43 -0.48 12.09
N HIS A 230 -7.37 -0.36 12.90
CA HIS A 230 -6.74 0.92 13.15
C HIS A 230 -5.40 1.06 12.46
N ALA A 231 -4.54 0.08 12.64
CA ALA A 231 -3.22 0.06 12.03
C ALA A 231 -2.83 -1.38 11.66
N ARG A 232 -1.83 -1.49 10.81
CA ARG A 232 -1.19 -2.76 10.46
C ARG A 232 0.31 -2.63 10.62
N ILE A 233 0.95 -3.65 11.19
CA ILE A 233 2.40 -3.76 11.21
C ILE A 233 2.80 -4.91 10.29
N TYR A 234 3.84 -4.70 9.48
CA TYR A 234 4.35 -5.72 8.57
C TYR A 234 5.86 -5.57 8.34
N GLY A 235 6.50 -6.70 8.02
CA GLY A 235 7.92 -6.74 7.67
C GLY A 235 8.16 -6.23 6.24
N ARG A 236 9.09 -5.29 6.07
CA ARG A 236 9.55 -4.75 4.78
C ARG A 236 11.08 -4.93 4.69
N GLY A 237 11.54 -5.98 3.99
CA GLY A 237 12.95 -6.34 3.97
C GLY A 237 13.48 -6.62 5.39
N ALA A 238 14.55 -5.94 5.80
CA ALA A 238 15.13 -6.04 7.15
C ALA A 238 14.43 -5.15 8.20
N HIS A 239 13.36 -4.44 7.85
CA HIS A 239 12.66 -3.48 8.70
C HIS A 239 11.20 -3.85 8.91
N PHE A 240 10.61 -3.28 9.95
CA PHE A 240 9.17 -3.34 10.18
C PHE A 240 8.55 -1.97 10.00
N VAL A 241 7.37 -1.95 9.40
CA VAL A 241 6.62 -0.74 9.05
C VAL A 241 5.26 -0.80 9.73
N ILE A 242 4.81 0.33 10.26
CA ILE A 242 3.43 0.53 10.71
C ILE A 242 2.70 1.40 9.71
N ALA A 243 1.51 0.97 9.27
CA ALA A 243 0.62 1.70 8.39
C ALA A 243 -0.67 2.07 9.13
N ASP A 244 -1.00 3.36 9.19
CA ASP A 244 -2.24 3.85 9.76
C ASP A 244 -3.42 3.68 8.78
N GLN A 245 -4.55 3.16 9.28
CA GLN A 245 -5.80 3.01 8.53
C GLN A 245 -6.99 3.63 9.31
N SER A 246 -6.68 4.46 10.29
CA SER A 246 -7.65 4.95 11.25
C SER A 246 -8.31 6.27 10.86
N SER A 247 -9.31 6.67 11.64
CA SER A 247 -9.93 8.00 11.56
C SER A 247 -9.24 9.02 12.46
N ASN A 248 -8.58 8.56 13.54
CA ASN A 248 -8.02 9.43 14.58
C ASN A 248 -6.49 9.54 14.52
N GLY A 249 -5.85 8.72 13.66
CA GLY A 249 -4.39 8.66 13.51
C GLY A 249 -3.72 7.70 14.49
N THR A 250 -2.56 7.21 14.08
CA THR A 250 -1.66 6.37 14.88
C THR A 250 -0.48 7.19 15.36
N PHE A 251 -0.14 7.08 16.62
CA PHE A 251 0.94 7.82 17.24
C PHE A 251 2.09 6.87 17.56
N VAL A 252 3.29 7.16 17.07
CA VAL A 252 4.48 6.32 17.28
C VAL A 252 5.52 7.11 18.05
N LEU A 253 5.91 6.61 19.21
CA LEU A 253 6.99 7.14 20.02
C LEU A 253 8.15 6.14 20.02
N ILE A 254 9.25 6.50 19.37
CA ILE A 254 10.49 5.70 19.39
C ILE A 254 11.18 5.93 20.73
N ASP A 255 11.64 4.87 21.36
CA ASP A 255 12.33 4.96 22.65
C ASP A 255 13.58 5.85 22.56
N GLY A 256 13.74 6.73 23.54
CA GLY A 256 14.77 7.77 23.53
C GLY A 256 14.44 9.03 22.73
N SER A 257 13.31 9.06 21.99
CA SER A 257 12.83 10.25 21.33
C SER A 257 11.93 11.08 22.26
N THR A 258 12.05 12.41 22.18
CA THR A 258 11.13 13.34 22.85
C THR A 258 9.97 13.75 21.95
N ARG A 259 10.01 13.36 20.68
CA ARG A 259 9.00 13.74 19.67
C ARG A 259 8.24 12.50 19.21
N GLU A 260 6.94 12.57 19.30
CA GLU A 260 6.00 11.58 18.80
C GLU A 260 5.71 11.84 17.33
N LEU A 261 5.67 10.77 16.52
CA LEU A 261 5.26 10.80 15.13
C LEU A 261 3.75 10.51 15.06
N GLN A 262 2.98 11.39 14.46
CA GLN A 262 1.56 11.16 14.20
C GLN A 262 1.37 10.76 12.74
N LEU A 263 0.80 9.58 12.53
CA LEU A 263 0.45 9.04 11.21
C LEU A 263 -1.06 9.23 10.97
N ARG A 264 -1.41 9.72 9.80
CA ARG A 264 -2.80 9.80 9.34
C ARG A 264 -2.88 9.25 7.93
N ARG A 265 -3.25 7.95 7.82
CA ARG A 265 -3.22 7.17 6.58
C ARG A 265 -1.83 7.14 5.92
N GLU A 266 -0.82 7.19 6.75
CA GLU A 266 0.58 7.21 6.39
C GLU A 266 1.29 5.98 6.97
N GLU A 267 2.50 5.74 6.50
CA GLU A 267 3.37 4.68 6.99
C GLU A 267 4.63 5.25 7.65
N ALA A 268 5.15 4.52 8.63
CA ALA A 268 6.45 4.81 9.21
C ALA A 268 7.23 3.54 9.52
N MET A 269 8.56 3.59 9.36
CA MET A 269 9.44 2.54 9.84
C MET A 269 9.48 2.54 11.37
N LEU A 270 9.35 1.36 11.95
CA LEU A 270 9.52 1.16 13.38
C LEU A 270 11.01 1.08 13.72
N GLY A 271 11.43 1.83 14.73
CA GLY A 271 12.78 1.75 15.28
C GLY A 271 13.01 0.45 16.07
N GLU A 272 14.14 0.38 16.79
CA GLU A 272 14.51 -0.82 17.58
C GLU A 272 13.45 -1.15 18.64
N ARG A 273 12.87 -0.14 19.28
CA ARG A 273 11.78 -0.28 20.26
C ARG A 273 11.02 1.03 20.43
N GLY A 274 9.80 0.92 20.92
CA GLY A 274 8.95 2.08 21.13
C GLY A 274 7.53 1.72 21.52
N TYR A 275 6.66 2.70 21.34
CA TYR A 275 5.27 2.69 21.77
C TYR A 275 4.38 3.16 20.65
N ILE A 276 3.19 2.57 20.57
CA ILE A 276 2.17 2.91 19.56
C ILE A 276 0.88 3.24 20.28
N GLY A 277 0.38 4.46 20.10
CA GLY A 277 -0.93 4.91 20.55
C GLY A 277 -1.94 4.86 19.41
N LEU A 278 -3.15 4.38 19.67
CA LEU A 278 -4.21 4.23 18.69
C LEU A 278 -5.29 5.29 18.89
N GLY A 279 -5.21 6.36 18.12
CA GLY A 279 -6.13 7.50 18.22
C GLY A 279 -5.86 8.44 19.41
N ASP A 280 -4.80 8.17 20.16
CA ASP A 280 -4.32 8.98 21.28
C ASP A 280 -2.81 8.84 21.43
N SER A 281 -2.16 9.76 22.15
CA SER A 281 -0.71 9.86 22.33
C SER A 281 -0.11 8.58 22.93
N ALA A 282 0.96 8.06 22.32
CA ALA A 282 1.76 6.95 22.85
C ALA A 282 2.60 7.39 24.07
N ALA A 283 2.86 8.68 24.25
CA ALA A 283 3.64 9.22 25.37
C ALA A 283 2.92 9.10 26.73
N SER A 284 1.63 8.82 26.73
CA SER A 284 0.87 8.60 27.98
C SER A 284 1.30 7.36 28.75
N HIS A 285 2.01 6.41 28.10
CA HIS A 285 2.48 5.13 28.64
C HIS A 285 1.41 4.34 29.44
N GLY A 286 0.12 4.60 29.13
CA GLY A 286 -1.00 3.95 29.80
C GLY A 286 -1.21 2.49 29.33
N ASP A 287 -2.17 1.81 29.96
CA ASP A 287 -2.52 0.40 29.67
C ASP A 287 -3.05 0.19 28.23
N HIS A 288 -3.34 1.28 27.49
CA HIS A 288 -3.87 1.24 26.13
C HIS A 288 -2.80 1.42 25.05
N VAL A 289 -1.54 1.47 25.43
CA VAL A 289 -0.41 1.66 24.51
C VAL A 289 0.18 0.31 24.13
N VAL A 290 0.32 0.08 22.82
CA VAL A 290 1.00 -1.11 22.27
C VAL A 290 2.51 -0.86 22.32
N ARG A 291 3.28 -1.82 22.83
CA ARG A 291 4.75 -1.77 22.86
C ARG A 291 5.33 -2.64 21.77
N TYR A 292 6.43 -2.20 21.20
CA TYR A 292 7.18 -3.03 20.24
C TYR A 292 8.68 -3.01 20.53
N SER A 293 9.35 -4.10 20.18
CA SER A 293 10.82 -4.23 20.27
C SER A 293 11.34 -5.23 19.24
N LEU A 294 12.45 -4.90 18.57
CA LEU A 294 13.18 -5.84 17.74
C LEU A 294 13.88 -6.89 18.62
N GLU A 295 13.64 -8.17 18.34
CA GLU A 295 14.34 -9.29 18.97
C GLU A 295 15.38 -9.84 17.99
N GLY A 296 16.62 -10.06 18.44
CA GLY A 296 17.66 -10.72 17.64
C GLY A 296 18.98 -9.98 17.46
N ARG A 297 19.09 -8.72 17.87
CA ARG A 297 20.39 -8.04 17.99
C ARG A 297 21.02 -8.29 19.37
N LYS A 298 21.75 -9.41 19.52
CA LYS A 298 22.83 -9.45 20.53
C LYS A 298 24.07 -8.89 19.86
N GLY A 299 24.52 -7.73 20.38
CA GLY A 299 25.75 -7.05 20.04
C GLY A 299 27.01 -7.92 20.22
#